data_dcc82ced27b200661a665b812bda81aa
#
_entry.id   dcc82ced27b200661a665b812bda81aa
#
_cell.length_a   1.000
_cell.length_b   1.000
_cell.length_c   1.000
_cell.angle_alpha   90.00
_cell.angle_beta   90.00
_cell.angle_gamma   90.00
#
_symmetry.space_group_name_H-M   'P 1'
#
loop_
_entity.id
_entity.type
_entity.pdbx_description
1 polymer ?
#
loop_
_entity_poly.entity_id
_entity_poly.type
_entity_poly.pdbx_seq_one_letter_code
_entity_poly.pdbx_strand_id
1 'polypeptide(L)'
;DFENQVALRNQYNAGLYGFHIITPLLFDGGAVLVDRGWIPAESDSSPADWRAYDENEQVTVTGQLRLGHGKPAFGGVSDALPIDGTKLNVWNNLDVEKMSAQMPYPILEVYIQPNADVSDTVPPIPFQPIIELTEGSHFGYALQWFTFATILFVGYPFFLRKQDD
;
A
#
# COMPACT_ATOMS: atom_id res chain seq x y z
N ASP A 1 -3.17 -10.15 -18.37
CA ASP A 1 -4.47 -9.82 -18.95
C ASP A 1 -4.77 -8.34 -18.76
N PHE A 2 -4.56 -7.54 -19.80
CA PHE A 2 -4.75 -6.10 -19.76
C PHE A 2 -6.22 -5.65 -19.80
N GLU A 3 -7.12 -6.51 -20.25
CA GLU A 3 -8.56 -6.20 -20.28
C GLU A 3 -9.18 -6.24 -18.87
N ASN A 4 -8.55 -6.96 -17.96
CA ASN A 4 -9.02 -7.12 -16.59
C ASN A 4 -8.10 -6.44 -15.55
N GLN A 5 -7.18 -5.58 -16.00
CA GLN A 5 -6.38 -4.78 -15.08
C GLN A 5 -7.23 -3.70 -14.38
N VAL A 6 -6.82 -3.33 -13.17
CA VAL A 6 -7.49 -2.32 -12.34
C VAL A 6 -6.47 -1.37 -11.74
N ALA A 7 -6.92 -0.19 -11.31
CA ALA A 7 -6.09 0.81 -10.66
C ALA A 7 -6.36 0.85 -9.14
N LEU A 8 -5.31 0.94 -8.36
CA LEU A 8 -5.37 1.18 -6.92
C LEU A 8 -5.01 2.64 -6.65
N ARG A 9 -5.95 3.41 -6.09
CA ARG A 9 -5.75 4.84 -5.82
C ARG A 9 -4.96 5.11 -4.54
N ASN A 10 -4.71 6.39 -4.27
CA ASN A 10 -4.00 6.87 -3.08
C ASN A 10 -2.55 6.40 -3.01
N GLN A 11 -1.90 6.27 -4.16
CA GLN A 11 -0.50 5.91 -4.27
C GLN A 11 0.34 7.17 -4.54
N TYR A 12 1.51 7.21 -3.90
CA TYR A 12 2.42 8.35 -4.04
C TYR A 12 3.81 7.87 -4.41
N ASN A 13 4.41 8.55 -5.37
CA ASN A 13 5.83 8.39 -5.70
C ASN A 13 6.53 9.74 -5.71
N ALA A 14 7.60 9.89 -4.94
CA ALA A 14 8.31 11.17 -4.76
C ALA A 14 7.39 12.36 -4.43
N GLY A 15 6.31 12.13 -3.67
CA GLY A 15 5.32 13.16 -3.31
C GLY A 15 4.28 13.46 -4.38
N LEU A 16 4.34 12.83 -5.54
CA LEU A 16 3.36 12.95 -6.61
C LEU A 16 2.25 11.92 -6.43
N TYR A 17 1.01 12.39 -6.49
CA TYR A 17 -0.17 11.52 -6.43
C TYR A 17 -0.32 10.71 -7.72
N GLY A 18 -0.75 9.45 -7.57
CA GLY A 18 -0.98 8.55 -8.68
C GLY A 18 -1.72 7.29 -8.27
N PHE A 19 -1.57 6.27 -9.08
CA PHE A 19 -2.22 4.98 -8.94
C PHE A 19 -1.20 3.86 -9.11
N HIS A 20 -1.45 2.70 -8.50
CA HIS A 20 -0.78 1.47 -8.90
C HIS A 20 -1.65 0.70 -9.88
N ILE A 21 -1.03 0.10 -10.90
CA ILE A 21 -1.71 -0.80 -11.83
C ILE A 21 -1.61 -2.22 -11.30
N ILE A 22 -2.75 -2.85 -11.10
CA ILE A 22 -2.86 -4.25 -10.69
C ILE A 22 -3.34 -5.04 -11.90
N THR A 23 -2.49 -5.92 -12.41
CA THR A 23 -2.75 -6.67 -13.65
C THR A 23 -2.74 -8.17 -13.36
N PRO A 24 -3.75 -8.95 -13.80
CA PRO A 24 -3.71 -10.40 -13.71
C PRO A 24 -2.62 -10.99 -14.61
N LEU A 25 -1.73 -11.79 -14.04
CA LEU A 25 -0.76 -12.60 -14.76
C LEU A 25 -1.32 -14.00 -14.92
N LEU A 26 -1.60 -14.38 -16.16
CA LEU A 26 -2.20 -15.66 -16.51
C LEU A 26 -1.18 -16.79 -16.47
N PHE A 27 -1.60 -17.96 -15.97
CA PHE A 27 -0.86 -19.22 -16.02
C PHE A 27 -1.83 -20.39 -16.21
N ASP A 28 -1.32 -21.60 -16.38
CA ASP A 28 -2.17 -22.78 -16.52
C ASP A 28 -3.01 -23.00 -15.25
N GLY A 29 -4.33 -22.84 -15.40
CA GLY A 29 -5.30 -23.05 -14.32
C GLY A 29 -5.80 -21.80 -13.61
N GLY A 30 -5.36 -20.59 -13.98
CA GLY A 30 -5.86 -19.34 -13.38
C GLY A 30 -4.96 -18.14 -13.59
N ALA A 31 -4.98 -17.24 -12.61
CA ALA A 31 -4.13 -16.09 -12.63
C ALA A 31 -3.67 -15.69 -11.21
N VAL A 32 -2.67 -14.84 -11.13
CA VAL A 32 -2.23 -14.15 -9.92
C VAL A 32 -2.19 -12.64 -10.19
N LEU A 33 -2.64 -11.83 -9.26
CA LEU A 33 -2.55 -10.38 -9.39
C LEU A 33 -1.10 -9.93 -9.23
N VAL A 34 -0.68 -9.01 -10.08
CA VAL A 34 0.65 -8.38 -10.02
C VAL A 34 0.48 -6.88 -9.84
N ASP A 35 1.09 -6.32 -8.82
CA ASP A 35 1.21 -4.88 -8.62
C ASP A 35 2.35 -4.36 -9.50
N ARG A 36 2.04 -3.94 -10.73
CA ARG A 36 3.06 -3.46 -11.69
C ARG A 36 3.73 -2.18 -11.23
N GLY A 37 3.09 -1.44 -10.33
CA GLY A 37 3.66 -0.24 -9.74
C GLY A 37 2.90 1.04 -10.07
N TRP A 38 3.52 2.14 -9.72
CA TRP A 38 2.97 3.48 -9.77
C TRP A 38 2.97 4.08 -11.17
N ILE A 39 1.84 4.71 -11.52
CA ILE A 39 1.68 5.58 -12.67
C ILE A 39 1.11 6.94 -12.23
N PRO A 40 1.38 8.04 -12.96
CA PRO A 40 0.81 9.35 -12.64
C PRO A 40 -0.70 9.34 -12.77
N ALA A 41 -1.34 10.25 -12.03
CA ALA A 41 -2.76 10.54 -12.17
C ALA A 41 -3.00 11.54 -13.31
N GLU A 42 -4.08 11.37 -14.06
CA GLU A 42 -4.61 12.40 -14.95
C GLU A 42 -5.46 13.38 -14.14
N SER A 43 -6.20 12.88 -13.12
CA SER A 43 -6.97 13.65 -12.16
C SER A 43 -7.03 12.92 -10.81
N ASP A 44 -7.60 13.54 -9.78
CA ASP A 44 -7.72 12.91 -8.44
C ASP A 44 -8.55 11.61 -8.44
N SER A 45 -9.32 11.36 -9.48
CA SER A 45 -10.19 10.18 -9.59
C SER A 45 -9.87 9.29 -10.78
N SER A 46 -8.91 9.67 -11.64
CA SER A 46 -8.57 8.94 -12.86
C SER A 46 -7.07 8.79 -13.02
N PRO A 47 -6.55 7.57 -13.22
CA PRO A 47 -5.17 7.38 -13.64
C PRO A 47 -4.96 7.96 -15.05
N ALA A 48 -3.71 8.28 -15.39
CA ALA A 48 -3.31 8.50 -16.77
C ALA A 48 -3.67 7.27 -17.62
N ASP A 49 -3.66 7.41 -18.94
CA ASP A 49 -3.94 6.29 -19.84
C ASP A 49 -3.01 5.11 -19.53
N TRP A 50 -3.54 4.18 -18.74
CA TRP A 50 -2.77 3.02 -18.27
C TRP A 50 -2.50 2.01 -19.39
N ARG A 51 -3.27 2.05 -20.50
CA ARG A 51 -3.02 1.19 -21.66
C ARG A 51 -1.72 1.57 -22.38
N ALA A 52 -1.23 2.75 -22.19
CA ALA A 52 0.08 3.17 -22.69
C ALA A 52 1.25 2.33 -22.09
N TYR A 53 0.99 1.64 -20.97
CA TYR A 53 1.97 0.79 -20.29
C TYR A 53 1.74 -0.72 -20.55
N ASP A 54 0.85 -1.08 -21.49
CA ASP A 54 0.61 -2.47 -21.83
C ASP A 54 1.81 -3.06 -22.58
N GLU A 55 2.23 -4.24 -22.19
CA GLU A 55 3.34 -4.98 -22.77
C GLU A 55 2.79 -6.15 -23.57
N ASN A 56 3.27 -6.33 -24.82
CA ASN A 56 2.70 -7.33 -25.73
C ASN A 56 3.46 -8.68 -25.70
N GLU A 57 4.33 -8.91 -24.74
CA GLU A 57 5.18 -10.09 -24.67
C GLU A 57 4.90 -10.92 -23.42
N GLN A 58 5.30 -12.19 -23.46
CA GLN A 58 5.31 -13.05 -22.30
C GLN A 58 6.36 -12.52 -21.30
N VAL A 59 5.94 -12.27 -20.07
CA VAL A 59 6.79 -11.70 -19.02
C VAL A 59 7.11 -12.72 -17.94
N THR A 60 8.26 -12.55 -17.31
CA THR A 60 8.63 -13.24 -16.07
C THR A 60 8.69 -12.23 -14.96
N VAL A 61 7.89 -12.43 -13.91
CA VAL A 61 7.84 -11.54 -12.76
C VAL A 61 8.55 -12.19 -11.58
N THR A 62 9.51 -11.48 -10.99
CA THR A 62 10.18 -11.89 -9.74
C THR A 62 9.83 -10.89 -8.65
N GLY A 63 9.33 -11.39 -7.51
CA GLY A 63 8.87 -10.51 -6.45
C GLY A 63 8.47 -11.26 -5.18
N GLN A 64 7.84 -10.55 -4.27
CA GLN A 64 7.33 -11.08 -3.02
C GLN A 64 5.84 -11.41 -3.14
N LEU A 65 5.43 -12.56 -2.61
CA LEU A 65 4.02 -12.89 -2.43
C LEU A 65 3.48 -12.15 -1.21
N ARG A 66 2.35 -11.49 -1.41
CA ARG A 66 1.67 -10.74 -0.36
C ARG A 66 0.19 -11.11 -0.29
N LEU A 67 -0.36 -11.01 0.91
CA LEU A 67 -1.82 -11.13 1.12
C LEU A 67 -2.48 -9.79 0.81
N GLY A 68 -3.61 -9.84 0.13
CA GLY A 68 -4.43 -8.66 -0.09
C GLY A 68 -5.06 -8.15 1.22
N HIS A 69 -5.25 -6.84 1.32
CA HIS A 69 -5.85 -6.21 2.48
C HIS A 69 -7.28 -5.77 2.14
N GLY A 70 -8.25 -6.66 2.36
CA GLY A 70 -9.69 -6.37 2.13
C GLY A 70 -10.30 -5.41 3.14
N LYS A 71 -9.61 -5.15 4.26
CA LYS A 71 -10.07 -4.20 5.28
C LYS A 71 -9.32 -2.89 5.13
N PRO A 72 -10.05 -1.76 5.00
CA PRO A 72 -9.42 -0.46 4.98
C PRO A 72 -8.67 -0.20 6.31
N ALA A 73 -7.58 0.54 6.25
CA ALA A 73 -6.96 1.11 7.43
C ALA A 73 -7.94 2.02 8.17
N PHE A 74 -7.64 2.34 9.43
CA PHE A 74 -8.51 3.22 10.25
C PHE A 74 -8.87 4.51 9.48
N GLY A 75 -10.18 4.75 9.31
CA GLY A 75 -10.69 5.89 8.55
C GLY A 75 -10.71 5.69 7.01
N GLY A 76 -10.28 4.55 6.50
CA GLY A 76 -10.30 4.25 5.07
C GLY A 76 -11.70 3.87 4.54
N VAL A 77 -11.85 4.01 3.22
CA VAL A 77 -13.10 3.67 2.52
C VAL A 77 -13.06 2.23 2.06
N SER A 78 -14.14 1.48 2.34
CA SER A 78 -14.30 0.13 1.81
C SER A 78 -14.81 0.17 0.38
N ASP A 79 -14.26 -0.70 -0.47
CA ASP A 79 -14.74 -0.87 -1.83
C ASP A 79 -16.03 -1.70 -1.83
N ALA A 80 -17.05 -1.20 -2.50
CA ALA A 80 -18.30 -1.91 -2.75
C ALA A 80 -18.38 -2.28 -4.24
N LEU A 81 -18.67 -3.55 -4.52
CA LEU A 81 -18.91 -3.99 -5.89
C LEU A 81 -20.21 -3.38 -6.41
N PRO A 82 -20.22 -2.88 -7.67
CA PRO A 82 -21.43 -2.37 -8.28
C PRO A 82 -22.53 -3.46 -8.38
N ILE A 83 -23.76 -3.07 -8.04
CA ILE A 83 -24.92 -4.00 -8.02
C ILE A 83 -25.39 -4.31 -9.44
N ASP A 84 -25.14 -3.43 -10.38
CA ASP A 84 -25.55 -3.53 -11.80
C ASP A 84 -24.64 -4.45 -12.64
N GLY A 85 -23.66 -5.10 -12.02
CA GLY A 85 -22.72 -5.99 -12.70
C GLY A 85 -21.62 -5.27 -13.49
N THR A 86 -21.52 -3.95 -13.41
CA THR A 86 -20.39 -3.23 -13.97
C THR A 86 -19.11 -3.55 -13.20
N LYS A 87 -17.95 -3.46 -13.87
CA LYS A 87 -16.67 -3.70 -13.20
C LYS A 87 -16.21 -2.44 -12.45
N LEU A 88 -15.74 -2.63 -11.23
CA LEU A 88 -15.03 -1.59 -10.50
C LEU A 88 -13.57 -1.55 -11.00
N ASN A 89 -13.21 -0.49 -11.72
CA ASN A 89 -11.88 -0.36 -12.31
C ASN A 89 -10.88 0.38 -11.42
N VAL A 90 -11.36 1.17 -10.44
CA VAL A 90 -10.54 1.95 -9.53
C VAL A 90 -10.88 1.61 -8.08
N TRP A 91 -9.92 1.11 -7.35
CA TRP A 91 -10.05 0.56 -6.01
C TRP A 91 -9.37 1.43 -4.96
N ASN A 92 -9.88 1.41 -3.73
CA ASN A 92 -9.22 2.01 -2.57
C ASN A 92 -8.29 1.03 -1.86
N ASN A 93 -8.62 -0.27 -1.92
CA ASN A 93 -7.89 -1.33 -1.22
C ASN A 93 -7.56 -2.46 -2.19
N LEU A 94 -6.40 -3.08 -2.02
CA LEU A 94 -6.02 -4.29 -2.76
C LEU A 94 -6.73 -5.49 -2.10
N ASP A 95 -8.01 -5.66 -2.43
CA ASP A 95 -8.88 -6.73 -1.94
C ASP A 95 -8.93 -7.85 -2.99
N VAL A 96 -8.03 -8.82 -2.86
CA VAL A 96 -7.91 -9.92 -3.83
C VAL A 96 -9.20 -10.71 -3.95
N GLU A 97 -9.93 -10.93 -2.86
CA GLU A 97 -11.19 -11.68 -2.85
C GLU A 97 -12.25 -10.98 -3.70
N LYS A 98 -12.47 -9.68 -3.48
CA LYS A 98 -13.43 -8.90 -4.27
C LYS A 98 -12.99 -8.67 -5.70
N MET A 99 -11.71 -8.45 -5.95
CA MET A 99 -11.16 -8.35 -7.30
C MET A 99 -11.36 -9.65 -8.07
N SER A 100 -11.10 -10.81 -7.43
CA SER A 100 -11.33 -12.13 -8.00
C SER A 100 -12.80 -12.34 -8.41
N ALA A 101 -13.76 -11.84 -7.65
CA ALA A 101 -15.19 -11.97 -7.94
C ALA A 101 -15.60 -11.28 -9.27
N GLN A 102 -14.78 -10.37 -9.81
CA GLN A 102 -15.03 -9.70 -11.09
C GLN A 102 -14.28 -10.35 -12.27
N MET A 103 -13.44 -11.35 -12.00
CA MET A 103 -12.59 -11.97 -13.02
C MET A 103 -13.27 -13.19 -13.65
N PRO A 104 -13.03 -13.46 -14.94
CA PRO A 104 -13.61 -14.60 -15.64
C PRO A 104 -12.87 -15.94 -15.38
N TYR A 105 -11.86 -15.95 -14.51
CA TYR A 105 -11.01 -17.09 -14.17
C TYR A 105 -10.63 -17.07 -12.70
N PRO A 106 -10.19 -18.20 -12.11
CA PRO A 106 -9.72 -18.28 -10.75
C PRO A 106 -8.48 -17.40 -10.52
N ILE A 107 -8.47 -16.66 -9.39
CA ILE A 107 -7.34 -15.86 -8.94
C ILE A 107 -6.77 -16.48 -7.67
N LEU A 108 -5.45 -16.56 -7.54
CA LEU A 108 -4.80 -16.93 -6.29
C LEU A 108 -5.08 -15.89 -5.20
N GLU A 109 -5.27 -16.33 -3.96
CA GLU A 109 -5.58 -15.47 -2.80
C GLU A 109 -4.41 -14.55 -2.37
N VAL A 110 -3.40 -14.45 -3.20
CA VAL A 110 -2.21 -13.63 -3.01
C VAL A 110 -1.97 -12.75 -4.23
N TYR A 111 -1.16 -11.72 -4.05
CA TYR A 111 -0.64 -10.96 -5.19
C TYR A 111 0.89 -10.92 -5.17
N ILE A 112 1.49 -10.64 -6.31
CA ILE A 112 2.93 -10.45 -6.46
C ILE A 112 3.24 -8.96 -6.39
N GLN A 113 4.13 -8.58 -5.49
CA GLN A 113 4.78 -7.29 -5.49
C GLN A 113 6.18 -7.48 -6.09
N PRO A 114 6.43 -6.99 -7.32
CA PRO A 114 7.73 -7.12 -7.97
C PRO A 114 8.85 -6.49 -7.15
N ASN A 115 10.04 -7.08 -7.27
CA ASN A 115 11.21 -6.47 -6.69
C ASN A 115 11.53 -5.18 -7.46
N ALA A 116 11.64 -4.07 -6.73
CA ALA A 116 12.04 -2.80 -7.30
C ALA A 116 13.56 -2.69 -7.41
N ASP A 117 14.03 -2.07 -8.48
CA ASP A 117 15.41 -1.59 -8.60
C ASP A 117 15.44 -0.07 -8.35
N VAL A 118 16.51 0.42 -7.75
CA VAL A 118 16.69 1.86 -7.50
C VAL A 118 16.73 2.67 -8.81
N SER A 119 17.03 2.01 -9.93
CA SER A 119 17.04 2.60 -11.28
C SER A 119 15.64 2.68 -11.92
N ASP A 120 14.61 2.06 -11.32
CA ASP A 120 13.25 2.09 -11.86
C ASP A 120 12.64 3.49 -11.69
N THR A 121 12.73 4.29 -12.74
CA THR A 121 12.23 5.67 -12.78
C THR A 121 11.16 5.91 -13.83
N VAL A 122 10.92 4.92 -14.70
CA VAL A 122 9.92 4.99 -15.77
C VAL A 122 8.66 4.24 -15.34
N PRO A 123 7.47 4.89 -15.39
CA PRO A 123 6.23 4.21 -15.07
C PRO A 123 5.94 3.00 -15.99
N PRO A 124 5.34 1.92 -15.44
CA PRO A 124 4.95 1.74 -14.04
C PRO A 124 6.15 1.52 -13.13
N ILE A 125 6.27 2.33 -12.06
CA ILE A 125 7.39 2.25 -11.12
C ILE A 125 7.03 1.27 -10.01
N PRO A 126 7.73 0.12 -9.87
CA PRO A 126 7.45 -0.85 -8.82
C PRO A 126 7.52 -0.22 -7.43
N PHE A 127 6.73 -0.72 -6.49
CA PHE A 127 6.72 -0.21 -5.13
C PHE A 127 8.11 -0.29 -4.49
N GLN A 128 8.66 0.86 -4.16
CA GLN A 128 9.94 1.00 -3.46
C GLN A 128 9.67 1.37 -2.01
N PRO A 129 9.87 0.45 -1.04
CA PRO A 129 9.74 0.83 0.36
C PRO A 129 10.84 1.83 0.71
N ILE A 130 10.43 3.03 1.13
CA ILE A 130 11.36 4.02 1.69
C ILE A 130 11.75 3.50 3.08
N ILE A 131 12.91 2.88 3.18
CA ILE A 131 13.48 2.49 4.46
C ILE A 131 14.24 3.70 4.99
N GLU A 132 13.55 4.55 5.74
CA GLU A 132 14.24 5.61 6.50
C GLU A 132 14.98 4.94 7.66
N LEU A 133 16.26 4.72 7.50
CA LEU A 133 17.16 4.30 8.57
C LEU A 133 17.46 5.48 9.50
N THR A 134 16.42 6.00 10.15
CA THR A 134 16.57 7.00 11.19
C THR A 134 16.54 6.30 12.55
N GLU A 135 17.28 6.85 13.52
CA GLU A 135 17.18 6.38 14.91
C GLU A 135 15.78 6.60 15.52
N GLY A 136 14.86 7.16 14.74
CA GLY A 136 13.50 7.47 15.15
C GLY A 136 13.45 8.47 16.30
N SER A 137 12.30 8.54 16.97
CA SER A 137 12.10 9.43 18.12
C SER A 137 12.62 8.85 19.45
N HIS A 138 13.45 7.78 19.42
CA HIS A 138 13.91 7.09 20.63
C HIS A 138 14.63 8.01 21.61
N PHE A 139 15.46 8.93 21.12
CA PHE A 139 16.12 9.93 21.96
C PHE A 139 15.11 10.85 22.64
N GLY A 140 14.10 11.32 21.92
CA GLY A 140 13.03 12.15 22.48
C GLY A 140 12.23 11.42 23.55
N TYR A 141 11.87 10.16 23.33
CA TYR A 141 11.21 9.33 24.32
C TYR A 141 12.10 9.07 25.55
N ALA A 142 13.37 8.78 25.36
CA ALA A 142 14.30 8.61 26.47
C ALA A 142 14.38 9.87 27.33
N LEU A 143 14.54 11.06 26.71
CA LEU A 143 14.56 12.34 27.42
C LEU A 143 13.27 12.59 28.20
N GLN A 144 12.11 12.27 27.61
CA GLN A 144 10.81 12.39 28.26
C GLN A 144 10.72 11.49 29.51
N TRP A 145 11.12 10.23 29.42
CA TRP A 145 11.10 9.31 30.56
C TRP A 145 12.08 9.73 31.66
N PHE A 146 13.28 10.19 31.33
CA PHE A 146 14.23 10.72 32.30
C PHE A 146 13.69 11.99 32.99
N THR A 147 12.99 12.85 32.26
CA THR A 147 12.33 14.03 32.82
C THR A 147 11.26 13.63 33.84
N PHE A 148 10.38 12.68 33.48
CA PHE A 148 9.36 12.20 34.42
C PHE A 148 9.97 11.53 35.64
N ALA A 149 10.99 10.69 35.47
CA ALA A 149 11.72 10.10 36.61
C ALA A 149 12.33 11.16 37.54
N THR A 150 12.94 12.20 36.98
CA THR A 150 13.52 13.29 37.75
C THR A 150 12.46 14.07 38.55
N ILE A 151 11.32 14.38 37.90
CA ILE A 151 10.19 15.06 38.55
C ILE A 151 9.68 14.23 39.75
N LEU A 152 9.51 12.93 39.57
CA LEU A 152 9.07 12.02 40.63
C LEU A 152 10.12 11.92 41.73
N PHE A 153 11.39 11.72 41.38
CA PHE A 153 12.46 11.56 42.35
C PHE A 153 12.67 12.78 43.23
N VAL A 154 12.57 13.98 42.64
CA VAL A 154 12.73 15.26 43.37
C VAL A 154 11.42 15.69 44.02
N GLY A 155 10.30 15.61 43.32
CA GLY A 155 9.00 16.12 43.76
C GLY A 155 8.36 15.27 44.87
N TYR A 156 8.50 13.95 44.81
CA TYR A 156 7.88 13.06 45.79
C TYR A 156 8.37 13.27 47.25
N PRO A 157 9.67 13.43 47.51
CA PRO A 157 10.12 13.78 48.86
C PRO A 157 9.58 15.11 49.40
N PHE A 158 9.43 16.12 48.52
CA PHE A 158 8.81 17.39 48.93
C PHE A 158 7.32 17.23 49.24
N PHE A 159 6.60 16.41 48.47
CA PHE A 159 5.20 16.09 48.75
C PHE A 159 5.02 15.38 50.10
N LEU A 160 5.87 14.39 50.40
CA LEU A 160 5.82 13.67 51.67
C LEU A 160 6.08 14.61 52.88
N ARG A 161 7.09 15.45 52.79
CA ARG A 161 7.41 16.42 53.89
C ARG A 161 6.26 17.36 54.20
N LYS A 162 5.47 17.74 53.18
CA LYS A 162 4.31 18.62 53.34
C LYS A 162 3.10 17.92 53.98
N GLN A 163 3.05 16.60 54.01
CA GLN A 163 2.00 15.84 54.67
C GLN A 163 2.29 15.61 56.17
N ASP A 164 3.56 15.71 56.59
CA ASP A 164 3.99 15.49 57.96
C ASP A 164 3.93 16.79 58.80
N ASP A 165 3.67 17.95 58.18
CA ASP A 165 3.40 19.26 58.82
C ASP A 165 1.87 19.54 58.87
#